data_f9e48e7462975a8267e960c38f0697d4
#
_entry.id   f9e48e7462975a8267e960c38f0697d4
#
_cell.length_a   1.000
_cell.length_b   1.000
_cell.length_c   1.000
_cell.angle_alpha   90.00
_cell.angle_beta   90.00
_cell.angle_gamma   90.00
#
_symmetry.space_group_name_H-M   'P 1'
#
loop_
_entity.id
_entity.type
_entity.pdbx_description
1 polymer ?
#
loop_
_entity_poly.entity_id
_entity_poly.type
_entity_poly.pdbx_seq_one_letter_code
_entity_poly.pdbx_strand_id
1 'polypeptide(L)'
;TNSNGGSMLSQNINTCNSVIGSANYDIGHVFSTGGGGVAYLQSPCGGSKAGGVTGQGAPVGDPFDVDYVAHEMGHQYGGNHTQNNSCNRASSAAYEPGSASTIMGYAGICAPNLQSNSDDHFHNHSINEMVAFTVNGNGNTCAVKTATGNGIPVVNAGVDGLTIPISTAFELTATGSDPDGDAVTYNWEQYDLGPSTASGDNNLTNPSGNQPIFRSFSSTTSPTRTFPRAQDLVNNTTTIGEHLPTY
;
A
#
# COMPACT_ATOMS: atom_id res chain seq x y z
N THR A 1 -17.85 -1.82 -22.68
CA THR A 1 -18.34 -3.06 -22.05
C THR A 1 -18.01 -3.02 -20.58
N ASN A 2 -19.03 -2.79 -19.79
CA ASN A 2 -18.93 -2.53 -18.33
C ASN A 2 -18.24 -3.65 -17.50
N SER A 3 -17.97 -4.80 -18.09
CA SER A 3 -17.37 -5.96 -17.42
C SER A 3 -15.98 -6.33 -17.96
N ASN A 4 -15.36 -5.51 -18.80
CA ASN A 4 -14.04 -5.75 -19.36
C ASN A 4 -13.11 -4.57 -19.08
N GLY A 5 -12.47 -4.56 -17.92
CA GLY A 5 -11.55 -3.51 -17.49
C GLY A 5 -10.42 -3.25 -18.50
N GLY A 6 -9.82 -4.30 -19.05
CA GLY A 6 -8.74 -4.16 -20.04
C GLY A 6 -9.17 -3.42 -21.31
N SER A 7 -10.39 -3.67 -21.81
CA SER A 7 -10.94 -2.91 -22.95
C SER A 7 -11.29 -1.47 -22.53
N MET A 8 -11.76 -1.26 -21.30
CA MET A 8 -12.12 0.06 -20.78
C MET A 8 -10.92 0.98 -20.64
N LEU A 9 -9.73 0.49 -20.36
CA LEU A 9 -8.50 1.29 -20.33
C LEU A 9 -8.33 2.06 -21.65
N SER A 10 -8.27 1.35 -22.78
CA SER A 10 -8.11 1.96 -24.10
C SER A 10 -9.28 2.85 -24.49
N GLN A 11 -10.52 2.44 -24.17
CA GLN A 11 -11.71 3.23 -24.43
C GLN A 11 -11.70 4.55 -23.66
N ASN A 12 -11.31 4.52 -22.38
CA ASN A 12 -11.23 5.72 -21.56
C ASN A 12 -10.18 6.70 -22.09
N ILE A 13 -8.98 6.21 -22.43
CA ILE A 13 -7.93 7.03 -23.04
C ILE A 13 -8.43 7.72 -24.32
N ASN A 14 -9.04 6.94 -25.23
CA ASN A 14 -9.54 7.47 -26.49
C ASN A 14 -10.66 8.49 -26.27
N THR A 15 -11.60 8.20 -25.36
CA THR A 15 -12.71 9.09 -25.04
C THR A 15 -12.24 10.38 -24.42
N CYS A 16 -11.40 10.33 -23.40
CA CYS A 16 -10.85 11.53 -22.77
C CYS A 16 -10.05 12.38 -23.76
N ASN A 17 -9.23 11.75 -24.60
CA ASN A 17 -8.45 12.46 -25.62
C ASN A 17 -9.34 13.13 -26.69
N SER A 18 -10.42 12.47 -27.13
CA SER A 18 -11.30 12.99 -28.18
C SER A 18 -12.32 14.02 -27.69
N VAL A 19 -12.83 13.87 -26.45
CA VAL A 19 -13.90 14.71 -25.90
C VAL A 19 -13.36 15.88 -25.08
N ILE A 20 -12.39 15.59 -24.21
CA ILE A 20 -11.79 16.58 -23.30
C ILE A 20 -10.58 17.26 -23.99
N GLY A 21 -9.85 16.50 -24.78
CA GLY A 21 -8.56 16.90 -25.35
C GLY A 21 -7.40 16.60 -24.42
N SER A 22 -6.37 15.95 -24.94
CA SER A 22 -5.22 15.48 -24.13
C SER A 22 -4.48 16.59 -23.37
N ALA A 23 -4.57 17.84 -23.79
CA ALA A 23 -3.94 18.98 -23.12
C ALA A 23 -4.74 19.49 -21.91
N ASN A 24 -5.98 19.03 -21.70
CA ASN A 24 -6.91 19.60 -20.74
C ASN A 24 -7.15 18.73 -19.51
N TYR A 25 -6.39 17.65 -19.32
CA TYR A 25 -6.45 16.81 -18.13
C TYR A 25 -5.08 16.16 -17.84
N ASP A 26 -4.80 15.85 -16.60
CA ASP A 26 -3.55 15.26 -16.15
C ASP A 26 -3.67 13.79 -15.80
N ILE A 27 -4.85 13.36 -15.36
CA ILE A 27 -5.22 11.98 -15.05
C ILE A 27 -6.66 11.72 -15.45
N GLY A 28 -6.96 10.51 -15.91
CA GLY A 28 -8.33 10.04 -16.16
C GLY A 28 -8.54 8.67 -15.53
N HIS A 29 -9.73 8.49 -14.96
CA HIS A 29 -10.14 7.24 -14.32
C HIS A 29 -11.61 6.98 -14.63
N VAL A 30 -11.96 5.76 -15.00
CA VAL A 30 -13.35 5.40 -15.31
C VAL A 30 -13.90 4.44 -14.27
N PHE A 31 -15.12 4.70 -13.83
CA PHE A 31 -15.85 3.85 -12.89
C PHE A 31 -16.84 2.95 -13.60
N SER A 32 -17.01 1.75 -13.08
CA SER A 32 -17.87 0.73 -13.65
C SER A 32 -18.58 -0.07 -12.56
N THR A 33 -19.68 -0.74 -12.90
CA THR A 33 -20.36 -1.71 -12.05
C THR A 33 -19.92 -3.16 -12.30
N GLY A 34 -18.98 -3.37 -13.22
CA GLY A 34 -18.28 -4.65 -13.38
C GLY A 34 -17.23 -4.82 -12.29
N GLY A 35 -16.99 -6.05 -11.84
CA GLY A 35 -16.07 -6.29 -10.72
C GLY A 35 -14.59 -6.11 -11.07
N GLY A 36 -13.80 -5.65 -10.10
CA GLY A 36 -12.35 -5.51 -10.15
C GLY A 36 -11.85 -4.15 -10.63
N GLY A 37 -10.53 -4.01 -10.68
CA GLY A 37 -9.87 -2.82 -11.19
C GLY A 37 -8.68 -3.18 -12.06
N VAL A 38 -8.20 -2.23 -12.81
CA VAL A 38 -6.95 -2.31 -13.58
C VAL A 38 -6.47 -0.92 -13.93
N ALA A 39 -5.19 -0.68 -13.77
CA ALA A 39 -4.59 0.60 -14.12
C ALA A 39 -3.19 0.43 -14.73
N TYR A 40 -2.80 1.39 -15.56
CA TYR A 40 -1.41 1.50 -16.00
C TYR A 40 -0.57 2.17 -14.92
N LEU A 41 0.58 1.56 -14.61
CA LEU A 41 1.55 2.15 -13.69
C LEU A 41 2.11 3.45 -14.27
N GLN A 42 2.27 4.47 -13.38
CA GLN A 42 2.90 5.74 -13.72
C GLN A 42 2.24 6.43 -14.94
N SER A 43 0.91 6.42 -14.97
CA SER A 43 0.15 6.87 -16.13
C SER A 43 -0.08 8.40 -16.23
N PRO A 44 -0.20 9.19 -15.14
CA PRO A 44 -0.35 10.64 -15.21
C PRO A 44 0.73 11.33 -16.04
N CYS A 45 0.38 12.41 -16.69
CA CYS A 45 1.23 13.20 -17.58
C CYS A 45 1.69 12.48 -18.87
N GLY A 46 1.50 11.17 -18.97
CA GLY A 46 1.88 10.36 -20.13
C GLY A 46 0.76 10.21 -21.19
N GLY A 47 1.06 9.48 -22.27
CA GLY A 47 0.08 9.15 -23.31
C GLY A 47 -1.08 8.27 -22.84
N SER A 48 -0.90 7.53 -21.74
CA SER A 48 -1.89 6.64 -21.12
C SER A 48 -2.52 7.20 -19.83
N LYS A 49 -2.48 8.49 -19.62
CA LYS A 49 -2.91 9.16 -18.38
C LYS A 49 -4.39 8.97 -18.02
N ALA A 50 -5.25 8.54 -18.92
CA ALA A 50 -6.60 8.09 -18.62
C ALA A 50 -6.72 6.56 -18.51
N GLY A 51 -5.62 5.88 -18.25
CA GLY A 51 -5.54 4.42 -18.13
C GLY A 51 -5.76 3.92 -16.71
N GLY A 52 -6.91 4.21 -16.13
CA GLY A 52 -7.38 3.67 -14.86
C GLY A 52 -8.85 3.29 -14.93
N VAL A 53 -9.19 2.15 -14.35
CA VAL A 53 -10.55 1.60 -14.28
C VAL A 53 -10.77 1.02 -12.89
N THR A 54 -11.84 1.42 -12.25
CA THR A 54 -12.35 0.78 -11.02
C THR A 54 -13.79 0.32 -11.25
N GLY A 55 -14.08 -0.92 -10.85
CA GLY A 55 -15.41 -1.48 -10.98
C GLY A 55 -15.81 -2.35 -9.80
N GLN A 56 -17.04 -2.12 -9.30
CA GLN A 56 -17.64 -2.92 -8.25
C GLN A 56 -19.16 -2.89 -8.37
N GLY A 57 -19.83 -4.05 -8.14
CA GLY A 57 -21.28 -4.17 -8.29
C GLY A 57 -22.10 -3.31 -7.30
N ALA A 58 -21.49 -2.98 -6.14
CA ALA A 58 -22.03 -2.06 -5.15
C ALA A 58 -20.98 -0.99 -4.80
N PRO A 59 -20.79 0.04 -5.64
CA PRO A 59 -19.67 0.99 -5.54
C PRO A 59 -19.96 2.06 -4.48
N VAL A 60 -19.96 1.69 -3.21
CA VAL A 60 -20.27 2.58 -2.08
C VAL A 60 -19.40 2.28 -0.85
N GLY A 61 -18.97 3.33 -0.13
CA GLY A 61 -18.28 3.27 1.15
C GLY A 61 -16.84 2.80 1.07
N ASP A 62 -16.18 2.73 2.24
CA ASP A 62 -14.76 2.43 2.37
C ASP A 62 -14.28 1.21 1.57
N PRO A 63 -15.00 0.08 1.53
CA PRO A 63 -14.58 -1.05 0.70
C PRO A 63 -14.45 -0.73 -0.79
N PHE A 64 -15.23 0.22 -1.30
CA PHE A 64 -15.08 0.68 -2.68
C PHE A 64 -14.02 1.76 -2.80
N ASP A 65 -14.07 2.74 -1.91
CA ASP A 65 -13.22 3.93 -2.01
C ASP A 65 -11.75 3.59 -1.73
N VAL A 66 -11.48 2.71 -0.75
CA VAL A 66 -10.13 2.34 -0.31
C VAL A 66 -9.60 1.14 -1.07
N ASP A 67 -10.31 0.00 -1.06
CA ASP A 67 -9.80 -1.26 -1.63
C ASP A 67 -9.75 -1.26 -3.15
N TYR A 68 -10.53 -0.39 -3.82
CA TYR A 68 -10.60 -0.34 -5.28
C TYR A 68 -10.17 1.00 -5.86
N VAL A 69 -10.79 2.13 -5.46
CA VAL A 69 -10.48 3.42 -6.10
C VAL A 69 -9.07 3.89 -5.74
N ALA A 70 -8.76 3.95 -4.44
CA ALA A 70 -7.43 4.37 -3.99
C ALA A 70 -6.35 3.39 -4.46
N HIS A 71 -6.63 2.08 -4.49
CA HIS A 71 -5.73 1.04 -5.00
C HIS A 71 -5.38 1.28 -6.49
N GLU A 72 -6.38 1.38 -7.36
CA GLU A 72 -6.15 1.56 -8.80
C GLU A 72 -5.52 2.93 -9.12
N MET A 73 -5.91 3.97 -8.39
CA MET A 73 -5.23 5.26 -8.49
C MET A 73 -3.78 5.16 -7.99
N GLY A 74 -3.54 4.39 -6.94
CA GLY A 74 -2.19 4.08 -6.46
C GLY A 74 -1.30 3.51 -7.56
N HIS A 75 -1.82 2.56 -8.36
CA HIS A 75 -1.13 2.07 -9.55
C HIS A 75 -0.86 3.18 -10.57
N GLN A 76 -1.83 4.02 -10.86
CA GLN A 76 -1.61 5.15 -11.77
C GLN A 76 -0.49 6.07 -11.29
N TYR A 77 -0.32 6.25 -9.99
CA TYR A 77 0.80 6.99 -9.40
C TYR A 77 2.07 6.18 -9.18
N GLY A 78 2.10 4.90 -9.56
CA GLY A 78 3.31 4.09 -9.60
C GLY A 78 3.45 3.07 -8.47
N GLY A 79 2.48 2.98 -7.56
CA GLY A 79 2.48 1.98 -6.49
C GLY A 79 2.33 0.56 -7.02
N ASN A 80 3.21 -0.33 -6.61
CA ASN A 80 3.13 -1.76 -6.87
C ASN A 80 2.43 -2.48 -5.72
N HIS A 81 2.01 -3.73 -5.97
CA HIS A 81 1.39 -4.56 -4.93
C HIS A 81 2.35 -4.88 -3.79
N THR A 82 1.90 -4.69 -2.55
CA THR A 82 2.71 -4.89 -1.33
C THR A 82 2.53 -6.26 -0.68
N GLN A 83 1.53 -7.04 -1.09
CA GLN A 83 1.26 -8.37 -0.51
C GLN A 83 2.35 -9.39 -0.87
N ASN A 84 2.68 -10.27 0.10
CA ASN A 84 3.67 -11.32 -0.06
C ASN A 84 3.08 -12.70 -0.41
N ASN A 85 1.74 -12.84 -0.51
CA ASN A 85 1.13 -14.05 -1.05
C ASN A 85 1.37 -14.15 -2.58
N SER A 86 1.03 -15.29 -3.18
CA SER A 86 1.29 -15.54 -4.61
C SER A 86 0.35 -14.82 -5.58
N CYS A 87 -0.69 -14.14 -5.08
CA CYS A 87 -1.69 -13.48 -5.90
C CYS A 87 -1.16 -12.18 -6.49
N ASN A 88 -0.83 -12.20 -7.76
CA ASN A 88 -0.40 -11.01 -8.49
C ASN A 88 0.74 -10.24 -7.80
N ARG A 89 1.62 -10.99 -7.15
CA ARG A 89 2.71 -10.48 -6.30
C ARG A 89 3.75 -9.71 -7.11
N ALA A 90 4.06 -8.50 -6.67
CA ALA A 90 5.21 -7.73 -7.15
C ALA A 90 6.42 -8.02 -6.23
N SER A 91 7.37 -8.84 -6.69
CA SER A 91 8.49 -9.31 -5.84
C SER A 91 9.39 -8.19 -5.32
N SER A 92 9.46 -7.06 -6.01
CA SER A 92 10.23 -5.88 -5.61
C SER A 92 9.51 -4.98 -4.60
N ALA A 93 8.22 -5.23 -4.33
CA ALA A 93 7.37 -4.41 -3.48
C ALA A 93 6.66 -5.20 -2.36
N ALA A 94 6.86 -6.54 -2.29
CA ALA A 94 6.14 -7.44 -1.40
C ALA A 94 6.67 -7.37 0.04
N TYR A 95 6.45 -6.25 0.71
CA TYR A 95 6.92 -5.95 2.07
C TYR A 95 5.93 -6.34 3.17
N GLU A 96 4.69 -6.69 2.82
CA GLU A 96 3.66 -7.02 3.80
C GLU A 96 3.34 -8.51 3.81
N PRO A 97 3.14 -9.13 4.98
CA PRO A 97 2.81 -10.55 5.08
C PRO A 97 1.47 -10.88 4.44
N GLY A 98 1.34 -12.07 3.89
CA GLY A 98 0.08 -12.60 3.35
C GLY A 98 -0.56 -11.71 2.31
N SER A 99 -1.82 -11.34 2.52
CA SER A 99 -2.60 -10.46 1.64
C SER A 99 -2.23 -8.99 1.78
N ALA A 100 -1.34 -8.62 2.68
CA ALA A 100 -1.15 -7.26 3.15
C ALA A 100 -2.37 -6.69 3.92
N SER A 101 -2.21 -5.50 4.47
CA SER A 101 -3.28 -4.75 5.13
C SER A 101 -3.41 -3.30 4.64
N THR A 102 -2.45 -2.81 3.86
CA THR A 102 -2.47 -1.44 3.31
C THR A 102 -3.13 -1.38 1.93
N ILE A 103 -3.36 -0.17 1.43
CA ILE A 103 -4.11 0.09 0.20
C ILE A 103 -3.60 -0.70 -1.01
N MET A 104 -2.27 -0.81 -1.22
CA MET A 104 -1.73 -1.55 -2.36
C MET A 104 -1.68 -3.06 -2.16
N GLY A 105 -2.28 -3.57 -1.08
CA GLY A 105 -2.45 -4.99 -0.78
C GLY A 105 -3.73 -5.59 -1.37
N TYR A 106 -3.92 -6.88 -1.08
CA TYR A 106 -5.09 -7.67 -1.50
C TYR A 106 -5.89 -8.20 -0.31
N ALA A 107 -6.07 -7.36 0.73
CA ALA A 107 -6.89 -7.69 1.89
C ALA A 107 -8.29 -8.16 1.46
N GLY A 108 -8.74 -9.28 2.01
CA GLY A 108 -10.03 -9.89 1.69
C GLY A 108 -10.14 -10.60 0.33
N ILE A 109 -9.14 -10.46 -0.55
CA ILE A 109 -9.21 -10.99 -1.92
C ILE A 109 -8.49 -12.34 -2.04
N CYS A 110 -7.35 -12.50 -1.38
CA CYS A 110 -6.46 -13.63 -1.62
C CYS A 110 -5.81 -14.14 -0.33
N ALA A 111 -5.97 -15.43 -0.04
CA ALA A 111 -5.37 -16.06 1.13
C ALA A 111 -3.83 -16.14 1.06
N PRO A 112 -3.15 -16.16 2.22
CA PRO A 112 -3.70 -15.94 3.56
C PRO A 112 -4.11 -14.50 3.78
N ASN A 113 -5.36 -14.28 4.19
CA ASN A 113 -5.90 -12.96 4.43
C ASN A 113 -5.56 -12.47 5.85
N LEU A 114 -5.03 -11.27 5.96
CA LEU A 114 -4.85 -10.59 7.24
C LEU A 114 -6.16 -10.01 7.77
N GLN A 115 -6.99 -9.50 6.87
CA GLN A 115 -8.26 -8.85 7.18
C GLN A 115 -9.15 -8.77 5.93
N SER A 116 -10.40 -8.34 6.08
CA SER A 116 -11.39 -8.34 5.00
C SER A 116 -11.27 -7.15 4.05
N ASN A 117 -10.78 -6.01 4.52
CA ASN A 117 -10.60 -4.78 3.73
C ASN A 117 -9.26 -4.15 4.11
N SER A 118 -8.73 -3.31 3.25
CA SER A 118 -7.49 -2.56 3.52
C SER A 118 -7.73 -1.47 4.56
N ASP A 119 -6.69 -1.18 5.34
CA ASP A 119 -6.60 0.03 6.14
C ASP A 119 -6.39 1.24 5.20
N ASP A 120 -6.86 2.41 5.59
CA ASP A 120 -6.90 3.64 4.78
C ASP A 120 -5.55 4.39 4.67
N HIS A 121 -4.47 3.64 4.54
CA HIS A 121 -3.13 4.20 4.34
C HIS A 121 -2.30 3.37 3.36
N PHE A 122 -1.32 4.03 2.75
CA PHE A 122 -0.32 3.37 1.92
C PHE A 122 0.87 2.93 2.76
N HIS A 123 1.41 1.74 2.48
CA HIS A 123 2.70 1.31 3.01
C HIS A 123 3.80 2.30 2.61
N ASN A 124 4.80 2.51 3.46
CA ASN A 124 5.91 3.43 3.18
C ASN A 124 6.59 3.17 1.83
N HIS A 125 6.70 1.90 1.42
CA HIS A 125 7.24 1.56 0.10
C HIS A 125 6.40 2.16 -1.04
N SER A 126 5.08 2.02 -0.97
CA SER A 126 4.17 2.60 -1.97
C SER A 126 4.28 4.13 -2.01
N ILE A 127 4.38 4.78 -0.85
CA ILE A 127 4.61 6.23 -0.77
C ILE A 127 5.91 6.60 -1.48
N ASN A 128 7.00 5.85 -1.25
CA ASN A 128 8.28 6.08 -1.90
C ASN A 128 8.21 5.92 -3.44
N GLU A 129 7.51 4.90 -3.96
CA GLU A 129 7.29 4.72 -5.39
C GLU A 129 6.50 5.89 -6.00
N MET A 130 5.41 6.31 -5.33
CA MET A 130 4.59 7.42 -5.78
C MET A 130 5.35 8.76 -5.75
N VAL A 131 6.12 9.02 -4.71
CA VAL A 131 6.97 10.22 -4.60
C VAL A 131 8.06 10.20 -5.67
N ALA A 132 8.70 9.06 -5.91
CA ALA A 132 9.70 8.93 -6.96
C ALA A 132 9.12 9.29 -8.34
N PHE A 133 7.89 8.87 -8.63
CA PHE A 133 7.20 9.21 -9.88
C PHE A 133 6.71 10.66 -9.92
N THR A 134 6.06 11.15 -8.85
CA THR A 134 5.38 12.47 -8.86
C THR A 134 6.33 13.64 -8.60
N VAL A 135 7.45 13.42 -7.94
CA VAL A 135 8.42 14.48 -7.61
C VAL A 135 9.64 14.41 -8.52
N ASN A 136 10.18 13.22 -8.75
CA ASN A 136 11.43 13.03 -9.48
C ASN A 136 11.25 12.47 -10.90
N GLY A 137 10.06 11.96 -11.21
CA GLY A 137 9.75 11.29 -12.46
C GLY A 137 8.83 12.09 -13.41
N ASN A 138 8.28 11.37 -14.38
CA ASN A 138 7.42 11.97 -15.41
C ASN A 138 6.11 12.56 -14.86
N GLY A 139 5.61 12.06 -13.72
CA GLY A 139 4.43 12.61 -13.04
C GLY A 139 4.59 14.06 -12.56
N ASN A 140 5.82 14.58 -12.60
CA ASN A 140 6.16 15.96 -12.24
C ASN A 140 5.97 16.98 -13.39
N THR A 141 5.60 16.55 -14.58
CA THR A 141 5.77 17.35 -15.80
C THR A 141 4.52 18.11 -16.27
N CYS A 142 3.32 17.71 -15.89
CA CYS A 142 2.08 18.29 -16.43
C CYS A 142 1.28 19.12 -15.41
N ALA A 143 1.29 18.75 -14.14
CA ALA A 143 0.46 19.41 -13.13
C ALA A 143 0.93 20.83 -12.79
N VAL A 144 -0.02 21.72 -12.60
CA VAL A 144 0.23 23.04 -11.99
C VAL A 144 0.45 22.86 -10.50
N LYS A 145 1.60 23.27 -10.00
CA LYS A 145 1.99 23.10 -8.60
C LYS A 145 1.76 24.36 -7.80
N THR A 146 1.12 24.21 -6.68
CA THR A 146 0.95 25.30 -5.71
C THR A 146 1.68 24.90 -4.42
N ALA A 147 2.55 25.77 -3.92
CA ALA A 147 3.21 25.53 -2.63
C ALA A 147 2.16 25.51 -1.51
N THR A 148 2.16 24.46 -0.73
CA THR A 148 1.25 24.31 0.43
C THR A 148 1.76 25.08 1.65
N GLY A 149 3.06 25.34 1.73
CA GLY A 149 3.73 25.87 2.92
C GLY A 149 3.97 24.80 4.00
N ASN A 150 3.53 23.57 3.77
CA ASN A 150 3.70 22.45 4.70
C ASN A 150 5.07 21.79 4.51
N GLY A 151 5.82 21.65 5.58
CA GLY A 151 7.10 20.95 5.61
C GLY A 151 6.93 19.43 5.73
N ILE A 152 7.98 18.69 5.44
CA ILE A 152 7.98 17.23 5.58
C ILE A 152 8.39 16.90 7.02
N PRO A 153 7.61 16.07 7.75
CA PRO A 153 8.00 15.60 9.08
C PRO A 153 9.36 14.90 9.08
N VAL A 154 10.11 15.07 10.14
CA VAL A 154 11.41 14.42 10.35
C VAL A 154 11.25 13.32 11.38
N VAL A 155 11.77 12.13 11.09
CA VAL A 155 11.72 10.98 11.98
C VAL A 155 13.11 10.35 12.15
N ASN A 156 13.35 9.86 13.38
CA ASN A 156 14.51 9.02 13.71
C ASN A 156 13.97 7.73 14.34
N ALA A 157 14.21 6.61 13.68
CA ALA A 157 13.75 5.28 14.10
C ALA A 157 14.54 4.69 15.29
N GLY A 158 15.53 5.39 15.80
CA GLY A 158 16.34 4.94 16.94
C GLY A 158 17.64 4.24 16.55
N VAL A 159 18.04 3.26 17.32
CA VAL A 159 19.34 2.58 17.16
C VAL A 159 19.27 1.46 16.14
N ASP A 160 20.19 1.48 15.18
CA ASP A 160 20.38 0.41 14.20
C ASP A 160 21.14 -0.79 14.77
N GLY A 161 21.01 -1.96 14.12
CA GLY A 161 21.84 -3.15 14.36
C GLY A 161 21.55 -3.86 15.68
N LEU A 162 20.35 -3.75 16.21
CA LEU A 162 19.94 -4.48 17.40
C LEU A 162 19.97 -6.00 17.15
N THR A 163 20.59 -6.74 18.05
CA THR A 163 20.60 -8.21 18.07
C THR A 163 19.78 -8.71 19.24
N ILE A 164 18.76 -9.51 18.94
CA ILE A 164 17.88 -10.11 19.94
C ILE A 164 17.87 -11.63 19.78
N PRO A 165 17.61 -12.41 20.85
CA PRO A 165 17.40 -13.86 20.72
C PRO A 165 16.19 -14.17 19.84
N ILE A 166 16.22 -15.33 19.18
CA ILE A 166 15.05 -15.84 18.45
C ILE A 166 13.84 -15.99 19.37
N SER A 167 12.64 -15.90 18.80
CA SER A 167 11.37 -16.01 19.54
C SER A 167 11.23 -15.02 20.70
N THR A 168 11.91 -13.90 20.64
CA THR A 168 11.88 -12.86 21.68
C THR A 168 11.09 -11.65 21.18
N ALA A 169 10.08 -11.25 21.95
CA ALA A 169 9.38 -9.99 21.71
C ALA A 169 10.32 -8.80 21.93
N PHE A 170 10.13 -7.75 21.15
CA PHE A 170 10.95 -6.53 21.23
C PHE A 170 10.11 -5.28 21.04
N GLU A 171 10.67 -4.14 21.38
CA GLU A 171 10.01 -2.84 21.26
C GLU A 171 10.94 -1.86 20.52
N LEU A 172 10.34 -1.06 19.63
CA LEU A 172 11.03 0.01 18.93
C LEU A 172 10.36 1.34 19.26
N THR A 173 11.15 2.37 19.49
CA THR A 173 10.67 3.72 19.78
C THR A 173 11.35 4.72 18.87
N ALA A 174 10.56 5.49 18.13
CA ALA A 174 11.02 6.59 17.29
C ALA A 174 11.00 7.93 18.02
N THR A 175 11.66 8.92 17.44
CA THR A 175 11.41 10.32 17.71
C THR A 175 11.05 11.03 16.42
N GLY A 176 10.10 11.96 16.46
CA GLY A 176 9.67 12.71 15.28
C GLY A 176 9.23 14.11 15.63
N SER A 177 9.34 15.00 14.67
CA SER A 177 8.85 16.37 14.76
C SER A 177 8.43 16.87 13.39
N ASP A 178 7.50 17.79 13.38
CA ASP A 178 7.10 18.52 12.19
C ASP A 178 7.70 19.94 12.22
N PRO A 179 8.29 20.45 11.11
CA PRO A 179 8.90 21.77 11.09
C PRO A 179 7.90 22.92 11.23
N ASP A 180 6.62 22.69 10.92
CA ASP A 180 5.54 23.67 11.06
C ASP A 180 4.84 23.57 12.42
N GLY A 181 5.22 22.58 13.22
CA GLY A 181 4.66 22.33 14.55
C GLY A 181 3.37 21.53 14.56
N ASP A 182 3.05 20.87 13.48
CA ASP A 182 1.88 20.01 13.38
C ASP A 182 2.03 18.74 14.24
N ALA A 183 0.90 18.21 14.69
CA ALA A 183 0.87 16.97 15.46
C ALA A 183 1.24 15.78 14.58
N VAL A 184 2.26 15.02 14.97
CA VAL A 184 2.69 13.82 14.23
C VAL A 184 2.05 12.55 14.78
N THR A 185 1.81 11.60 13.89
CA THR A 185 1.49 10.22 14.23
C THR A 185 2.54 9.28 13.65
N TYR A 186 2.63 8.08 14.21
CA TYR A 186 3.68 7.11 13.89
C TYR A 186 3.05 5.82 13.40
N ASN A 187 3.63 5.28 12.32
CA ASN A 187 3.41 3.91 11.86
C ASN A 187 4.75 3.19 11.72
N TRP A 188 4.85 2.00 12.29
CA TRP A 188 6.01 1.13 12.15
C TRP A 188 5.70 0.02 11.17
N GLU A 189 6.48 -0.08 10.12
CA GLU A 189 6.32 -1.06 9.06
C GLU A 189 7.62 -1.84 8.84
N GLN A 190 7.51 -3.15 8.63
CA GLN A 190 8.64 -3.98 8.25
C GLN A 190 9.05 -3.66 6.80
N TYR A 191 10.36 -3.54 6.56
CA TYR A 191 10.90 -3.17 5.26
C TYR A 191 11.89 -4.23 4.73
N ASP A 192 11.48 -5.51 4.82
CA ASP A 192 12.24 -6.65 4.34
C ASP A 192 11.55 -7.31 3.16
N LEU A 193 12.30 -7.59 2.11
CA LEU A 193 11.88 -8.47 1.02
C LEU A 193 12.35 -9.88 1.28
N GLY A 194 11.54 -10.86 0.93
CA GLY A 194 11.88 -12.26 1.13
C GLY A 194 11.08 -13.20 0.23
N PRO A 195 11.17 -14.51 0.48
CA PRO A 195 10.37 -15.49 -0.24
C PRO A 195 8.89 -15.20 -0.13
N SER A 196 8.12 -15.61 -1.16
CA SER A 196 6.66 -15.58 -1.09
C SER A 196 6.14 -16.45 0.05
N THR A 197 5.04 -16.03 0.66
CA THR A 197 4.31 -16.86 1.63
C THR A 197 4.08 -18.26 1.07
N ALA A 198 4.44 -19.28 1.85
CA ALA A 198 4.32 -20.68 1.43
C ALA A 198 2.85 -21.05 1.17
N SER A 199 2.63 -21.87 0.14
CA SER A 199 1.30 -22.43 -0.13
C SER A 199 0.83 -23.27 1.06
N GLY A 200 -0.38 -22.98 1.56
CA GLY A 200 -0.99 -23.68 2.70
C GLY A 200 -0.64 -23.12 4.07
N ASP A 201 0.26 -22.14 4.19
CA ASP A 201 0.48 -21.41 5.44
C ASP A 201 -0.57 -20.32 5.64
N ASN A 202 -1.82 -20.73 5.84
CA ASN A 202 -2.97 -19.84 5.93
C ASN A 202 -2.97 -18.94 7.19
N ASN A 203 -2.16 -19.27 8.17
CA ASN A 203 -2.08 -18.52 9.43
C ASN A 203 -0.77 -17.72 9.55
N LEU A 204 0.09 -17.77 8.56
CA LEU A 204 1.42 -17.13 8.56
C LEU A 204 2.28 -17.54 9.76
N THR A 205 2.20 -18.82 10.14
CA THR A 205 2.91 -19.38 11.30
C THR A 205 4.18 -20.13 10.93
N ASN A 206 4.45 -20.29 9.64
CA ASN A 206 5.60 -21.00 9.14
C ASN A 206 6.39 -20.16 8.13
N PRO A 207 6.89 -18.98 8.53
CA PRO A 207 7.67 -18.12 7.65
C PRO A 207 8.99 -18.80 7.26
N SER A 208 9.52 -18.45 6.09
CA SER A 208 10.80 -18.97 5.60
C SER A 208 11.73 -17.84 5.16
N GLY A 209 13.01 -17.99 5.49
CA GLY A 209 13.99 -16.94 5.21
C GLY A 209 13.56 -15.62 5.86
N ASN A 210 13.84 -14.53 5.21
CA ASN A 210 13.50 -13.18 5.68
C ASN A 210 12.21 -12.64 5.05
N GLN A 211 11.21 -13.50 4.81
CA GLN A 211 9.90 -12.99 4.38
C GLN A 211 9.29 -12.05 5.43
N PRO A 212 8.45 -11.09 5.02
CA PRO A 212 7.76 -10.20 5.97
C PRO A 212 6.85 -11.00 6.91
N ILE A 213 6.92 -10.67 8.21
CA ILE A 213 6.23 -11.37 9.30
C ILE A 213 5.45 -10.43 10.23
N PHE A 214 5.64 -9.12 10.08
CA PHE A 214 4.92 -8.10 10.85
C PHE A 214 4.08 -7.23 9.92
N ARG A 215 2.77 -7.24 10.16
CA ARG A 215 1.80 -6.46 9.39
C ARG A 215 1.87 -4.97 9.72
N SER A 216 1.39 -4.14 8.81
CA SER A 216 1.11 -2.72 9.10
C SER A 216 -0.16 -2.58 9.96
N PHE A 217 -0.26 -1.49 10.71
CA PHE A 217 -1.43 -1.03 11.45
C PHE A 217 -1.63 0.46 11.22
N SER A 218 -2.83 0.96 11.46
CA SER A 218 -3.08 2.40 11.41
C SER A 218 -2.15 3.18 12.35
N SER A 219 -1.76 4.37 11.95
CA SER A 219 -0.86 5.24 12.71
C SER A 219 -1.45 5.63 14.07
N THR A 220 -0.57 5.84 15.04
CA THR A 220 -0.94 6.26 16.40
C THR A 220 -0.09 7.45 16.85
N THR A 221 -0.50 8.13 17.91
CA THR A 221 0.31 9.20 18.55
C THR A 221 1.48 8.64 19.35
N SER A 222 1.49 7.32 19.67
CA SER A 222 2.63 6.68 20.33
C SER A 222 3.77 6.47 19.34
N PRO A 223 4.99 6.94 19.63
CA PRO A 223 6.15 6.64 18.79
C PRO A 223 6.67 5.21 18.96
N THR A 224 6.08 4.44 19.87
CA THR A 224 6.55 3.12 20.29
C THR A 224 5.62 2.01 19.76
N ARG A 225 6.21 0.95 19.21
CA ARG A 225 5.51 -0.29 18.87
C ARG A 225 6.24 -1.51 19.44
N THR A 226 5.48 -2.41 20.04
CA THR A 226 5.94 -3.73 20.48
C THR A 226 5.65 -4.78 19.39
N PHE A 227 6.59 -5.71 19.17
CA PHE A 227 6.53 -6.79 18.18
C PHE A 227 6.65 -8.17 18.85
N PRO A 228 5.64 -9.08 18.73
CA PRO A 228 4.28 -8.81 18.23
C PRO A 228 3.55 -7.83 19.13
N ARG A 229 2.33 -7.45 18.77
CA ARG A 229 1.51 -6.47 19.52
C ARG A 229 1.51 -6.74 21.02
N ALA A 230 1.71 -5.69 21.83
CA ALA A 230 1.72 -5.78 23.28
C ALA A 230 0.46 -6.51 23.84
N GLN A 231 -0.70 -6.24 23.23
CA GLN A 231 -1.96 -6.89 23.61
C GLN A 231 -1.94 -8.41 23.41
N ASP A 232 -1.29 -8.89 22.35
CA ASP A 232 -1.16 -10.32 22.08
C ASP A 232 -0.28 -10.98 23.15
N LEU A 233 0.81 -10.33 23.54
CA LEU A 233 1.71 -10.82 24.59
C LEU A 233 0.99 -10.91 25.95
N VAL A 234 0.22 -9.88 26.32
CA VAL A 234 -0.51 -9.83 27.59
C VAL A 234 -1.62 -10.89 27.64
N ASN A 235 -2.34 -11.09 26.54
CA ASN A 235 -3.49 -12.00 26.47
C ASN A 235 -3.13 -13.43 26.04
N ASN A 236 -1.87 -13.69 25.72
CA ASN A 236 -1.42 -14.95 25.12
C ASN A 236 -2.22 -15.31 23.88
N THR A 237 -2.41 -14.32 22.98
CA THR A 237 -3.07 -14.44 21.69
C THR A 237 -2.08 -14.20 20.56
N THR A 238 -2.50 -14.44 19.32
CA THR A 238 -1.70 -14.14 18.13
C THR A 238 -2.58 -13.47 17.11
N THR A 239 -2.19 -12.28 16.68
CA THR A 239 -2.78 -11.63 15.51
C THR A 239 -2.12 -12.18 14.24
N ILE A 240 -2.91 -12.54 13.24
CA ILE A 240 -2.38 -13.01 11.95
C ILE A 240 -1.50 -11.92 11.32
N GLY A 241 -0.30 -12.32 10.86
CA GLY A 241 0.70 -11.37 10.38
C GLY A 241 1.50 -10.68 11.51
N GLU A 242 1.52 -11.26 12.72
CA GLU A 242 2.33 -10.85 13.86
C GLU A 242 3.00 -12.09 14.46
N HIS A 243 4.00 -12.62 13.80
CA HIS A 243 4.64 -13.88 14.22
C HIS A 243 6.13 -13.67 14.55
N LEU A 244 6.54 -14.15 15.73
CA LEU A 244 7.94 -14.13 16.10
C LEU A 244 8.72 -15.20 15.30
N PRO A 245 9.86 -14.84 14.71
CA PRO A 245 10.67 -15.81 13.98
C PRO A 245 11.27 -16.84 14.92
N THR A 246 11.41 -18.06 14.41
CA THR A 246 12.04 -19.19 15.10
C THR A 246 13.37 -19.60 14.46
N TYR A 247 13.92 -18.79 13.57
CA TYR A 247 15.16 -19.03 12.81
C TYR A 247 16.05 -17.79 12.82
#